data_36c16f24d2d1aefaef120af13551c33a
#
_entry.id   36c16f24d2d1aefaef120af13551c33a
#
_cell.length_a   1.000
_cell.length_b   1.000
_cell.length_c   1.000
_cell.angle_alpha   90.00
_cell.angle_beta   90.00
_cell.angle_gamma   90.00
#
_symmetry.space_group_name_H-M   'P 1'
#
loop_
_entity.id
_entity.type
_entity.pdbx_description
1 polymer ?
#
loop_
_entity_poly.entity_id
_entity_poly.type
_entity_poly.pdbx_seq_one_letter_code
_entity_poly.pdbx_strand_id
1 'polypeptide(L)'
;MNTEKIFEKLNQVIKNSSSKYYHYPVAAILECDDNSLWPGVNIETSSPQAGVCAERCAIFSAIANGYKKDNFKRIYLLNKTNDIITPCFICRQALLDYCNQDLEIISYNISGENEKYILKDLTPNSFGEENLK
;
A
#
# COMPACT_ATOMS: atom_id res chain seq x y z
N MET A 1 -2.97 12.17 11.05
CA MET A 1 -3.38 13.11 9.99
C MET A 1 -4.83 12.81 9.62
N ASN A 2 -5.62 13.83 9.35
CA ASN A 2 -7.03 13.59 9.03
C ASN A 2 -7.20 13.07 7.59
N THR A 3 -8.35 12.46 7.33
CA THR A 3 -8.62 11.78 6.07
C THR A 3 -8.60 12.71 4.85
N GLU A 4 -9.02 13.97 5.01
CA GLU A 4 -9.00 14.92 3.90
C GLU A 4 -7.58 15.26 3.46
N LYS A 5 -6.69 15.48 4.41
CA LYS A 5 -5.28 15.77 4.11
C LYS A 5 -4.59 14.58 3.48
N ILE A 6 -4.91 13.38 3.94
CA ILE A 6 -4.37 12.15 3.35
C ILE A 6 -4.84 12.00 1.91
N PHE A 7 -6.13 12.24 1.65
CA PHE A 7 -6.67 12.16 0.30
C PHE A 7 -5.97 13.15 -0.65
N GLU A 8 -5.74 14.38 -0.18
CA GLU A 8 -5.00 15.38 -0.97
C GLU A 8 -3.58 14.92 -1.28
N LYS A 9 -2.88 14.37 -0.30
CA LYS A 9 -1.52 13.84 -0.50
C LYS A 9 -1.52 12.68 -1.48
N LEU A 10 -2.46 11.77 -1.36
CA LEU A 10 -2.58 10.65 -2.29
C LEU A 10 -2.81 11.14 -3.72
N ASN A 11 -3.63 12.17 -3.89
CA ASN A 11 -3.86 12.76 -5.21
C ASN A 11 -2.62 13.41 -5.80
N GLN A 12 -1.73 13.92 -4.97
CA GLN A 12 -0.44 14.43 -5.45
C GLN A 12 0.51 13.30 -5.80
N VAL A 13 0.60 12.29 -4.94
CA VAL A 13 1.50 11.14 -5.11
C VAL A 13 1.15 10.35 -6.37
N ILE A 14 -0.14 10.14 -6.63
CA ILE A 14 -0.58 9.30 -7.75
C ILE A 14 -0.17 9.85 -9.12
N LYS A 15 0.10 11.14 -9.20
CA LYS A 15 0.57 11.76 -10.45
C LYS A 15 1.93 11.20 -10.88
N ASN A 16 2.68 10.60 -9.96
CA ASN A 16 3.99 10.02 -10.22
C ASN A 16 3.91 8.55 -10.63
N SER A 17 2.72 7.96 -10.65
CA SER A 17 2.54 6.58 -11.10
C SER A 17 3.00 6.44 -12.55
N SER A 18 3.67 5.32 -12.85
CA SER A 18 4.06 4.98 -14.21
C SER A 18 3.25 3.76 -14.64
N SER A 19 2.00 4.01 -15.05
CA SER A 19 1.02 2.97 -15.40
C SER A 19 0.75 2.95 -16.90
N LYS A 20 1.82 2.93 -17.69
CA LYS A 20 1.75 3.11 -19.15
C LYS A 20 1.28 1.87 -19.91
N TYR A 21 1.24 0.71 -19.27
CA TYR A 21 0.79 -0.52 -19.94
C TYR A 21 -0.66 -0.86 -19.59
N TYR A 22 -1.04 -0.80 -18.30
CA TYR A 22 -2.39 -1.13 -17.87
C TYR A 22 -3.28 0.09 -17.69
N HIS A 23 -2.71 1.30 -17.68
CA HIS A 23 -3.46 2.54 -17.49
C HIS A 23 -4.30 2.52 -16.21
N TYR A 24 -3.72 2.00 -15.13
CA TYR A 24 -4.40 1.84 -13.84
C TYR A 24 -3.51 2.36 -12.71
N PRO A 25 -3.44 3.70 -12.55
CA PRO A 25 -2.56 4.27 -11.52
C PRO A 25 -3.07 4.00 -10.11
N VAL A 26 -2.13 3.72 -9.21
CA VAL A 26 -2.39 3.51 -7.79
C VAL A 26 -1.33 4.27 -6.98
N ALA A 27 -1.75 4.88 -5.90
CA ALA A 27 -0.85 5.49 -4.93
C ALA A 27 -1.05 4.84 -3.57
N ALA A 28 0.03 4.83 -2.79
CA ALA A 28 0.00 4.39 -1.41
C ALA A 28 0.77 5.39 -0.55
N ILE A 29 0.33 5.52 0.70
CA ILE A 29 1.09 6.24 1.73
C ILE A 29 1.12 5.35 2.96
N LEU A 30 2.33 4.99 3.40
CA LEU A 30 2.52 4.20 4.62
C LEU A 30 2.78 5.16 5.77
N GLU A 31 2.01 5.03 6.83
CA GLU A 31 2.17 5.83 8.04
C GLU A 31 2.84 5.00 9.13
N CYS A 32 3.90 5.55 9.69
CA CYS A 32 4.66 4.92 10.76
C CYS A 32 4.28 5.50 12.12
N ASP A 33 4.70 4.82 13.19
CA ASP A 33 4.39 5.21 14.57
C ASP A 33 5.03 6.53 15.00
N ASP A 34 6.05 6.99 14.28
CA ASP A 34 6.69 8.31 14.50
C ASP A 34 6.03 9.40 13.66
N ASN A 35 4.87 9.11 13.06
CA ASN A 35 4.10 10.00 12.19
C ASN A 35 4.76 10.29 10.85
N SER A 36 5.86 9.61 10.49
CA SER A 36 6.45 9.75 9.16
C SER A 36 5.54 9.09 8.13
N LEU A 37 5.55 9.63 6.92
CA LEU A 37 4.74 9.17 5.79
C LEU A 37 5.65 8.78 4.64
N TRP A 38 5.45 7.57 4.11
CA TRP A 38 6.27 7.02 3.02
C TRP A 38 5.40 6.79 1.80
N PRO A 39 5.60 7.57 0.73
CA PRO A 39 4.76 7.42 -0.47
C PRO A 39 5.23 6.27 -1.34
N GLY A 40 4.30 5.74 -2.11
CA GLY A 40 4.59 4.75 -3.14
C GLY A 40 3.60 4.87 -4.28
N VAL A 41 4.04 4.48 -5.47
CA VAL A 41 3.18 4.41 -6.66
C VAL A 41 3.47 3.12 -7.39
N ASN A 42 2.51 2.66 -8.19
CA ASN A 42 2.81 1.54 -9.07
C ASN A 42 3.70 2.02 -10.23
N ILE A 43 4.70 1.20 -10.52
CA ILE A 43 5.67 1.47 -11.58
C ILE A 43 5.70 0.22 -12.45
N GLU A 44 5.19 0.35 -13.68
CA GLU A 44 5.09 -0.76 -14.63
C GLU A 44 6.29 -0.77 -15.56
N THR A 45 6.69 -1.97 -15.95
CA THR A 45 7.78 -2.16 -16.91
C THR A 45 7.30 -3.10 -18.01
N SER A 46 8.05 -3.15 -19.11
CA SER A 46 7.76 -4.08 -20.19
C SER A 46 7.91 -5.54 -19.79
N SER A 47 8.60 -5.80 -18.67
CA SER A 47 8.65 -7.11 -18.03
C SER A 47 7.91 -7.00 -16.71
N PRO A 48 6.68 -7.51 -16.59
CA PRO A 48 5.82 -7.21 -15.42
C PRO A 48 6.45 -7.50 -14.07
N GLN A 49 7.27 -8.53 -13.95
CA GLN A 49 7.93 -8.88 -12.70
C GLN A 49 8.99 -7.85 -12.27
N ALA A 50 9.47 -7.02 -13.20
CA ALA A 50 10.46 -5.98 -12.89
C ALA A 50 9.80 -4.72 -12.32
N GLY A 51 8.47 -4.62 -12.38
CA GLY A 51 7.74 -3.50 -11.82
C GLY A 51 7.37 -3.72 -10.35
N VAL A 52 6.61 -2.78 -9.79
CA VAL A 52 6.19 -2.82 -8.40
C VAL A 52 4.80 -2.22 -8.25
N CYS A 53 4.01 -2.78 -7.31
CA CYS A 53 2.75 -2.15 -6.90
C CYS A 53 3.04 -1.01 -5.91
N ALA A 54 2.09 -0.10 -5.79
CA ALA A 54 2.23 1.08 -4.93
C ALA A 54 2.54 0.71 -3.48
N GLU A 55 1.88 -0.31 -2.95
CA GLU A 55 2.04 -0.71 -1.55
C GLU A 55 3.47 -1.19 -1.28
N ARG A 56 4.02 -2.05 -2.16
CA ARG A 56 5.39 -2.53 -1.99
C ARG A 56 6.41 -1.42 -2.19
N CYS A 57 6.14 -0.49 -3.10
CA CYS A 57 6.99 0.68 -3.28
C CYS A 57 7.13 1.45 -1.96
N ALA A 58 6.01 1.73 -1.29
CA ALA A 58 6.01 2.47 -0.03
C ALA A 58 6.73 1.69 1.08
N ILE A 59 6.39 0.41 1.25
CA ILE A 59 6.95 -0.41 2.34
C ILE A 59 8.44 -0.63 2.15
N PHE A 60 8.87 -0.98 0.95
CA PHE A 60 10.28 -1.27 0.69
C PHE A 60 11.14 -0.02 0.85
N SER A 61 10.60 1.15 0.50
CA SER A 61 11.27 2.42 0.73
C SER A 61 11.47 2.67 2.24
N ALA A 62 10.45 2.46 3.04
CA ALA A 62 10.54 2.63 4.49
C ALA A 62 11.54 1.65 5.10
N ILE A 63 11.50 0.38 4.69
CA ILE A 63 12.43 -0.64 5.16
C ILE A 63 13.87 -0.24 4.81
N ALA A 64 14.10 0.25 3.59
CA ALA A 64 15.42 0.69 3.15
C ALA A 64 15.93 1.86 4.00
N ASN A 65 15.05 2.58 4.65
CA ASN A 65 15.40 3.70 5.53
C ASN A 65 15.37 3.34 7.01
N GLY A 66 15.37 2.04 7.33
CA GLY A 66 15.59 1.55 8.69
C GLY A 66 14.32 1.24 9.48
N TYR A 67 13.15 1.41 8.90
CA TYR A 67 11.90 1.09 9.59
C TYR A 67 11.64 -0.42 9.59
N LYS A 68 10.96 -0.88 10.61
CA LYS A 68 10.73 -2.31 10.85
C LYS A 68 9.25 -2.58 11.15
N LYS A 69 8.91 -3.85 11.25
CA LYS A 69 7.55 -4.36 11.39
C LYS A 69 6.70 -3.59 12.39
N ASP A 70 7.23 -3.34 13.58
CA ASP A 70 6.46 -2.70 14.66
C ASP A 70 6.27 -1.20 14.45
N ASN A 71 6.99 -0.61 13.50
CA ASN A 71 6.87 0.82 13.19
C ASN A 71 5.68 1.13 12.29
N PHE A 72 5.15 0.13 11.56
CA PHE A 72 4.13 0.37 10.54
C PHE A 72 2.74 0.33 11.16
N LYS A 73 2.00 1.42 11.00
CA LYS A 73 0.74 1.66 11.68
C LYS A 73 -0.45 1.48 10.76
N ARG A 74 -0.42 2.10 9.58
CA ARG A 74 -1.47 1.97 8.57
C ARG A 74 -0.96 2.32 7.19
N ILE A 75 -1.66 1.83 6.18
CA ILE A 75 -1.36 2.16 4.80
C ILE A 75 -2.63 2.69 4.14
N TYR A 76 -2.48 3.78 3.40
CA TYR A 76 -3.56 4.41 2.66
C TYR A 76 -3.37 4.15 1.18
N LEU A 77 -4.47 3.87 0.47
CA LEU A 77 -4.45 3.58 -0.96
C LEU A 77 -5.38 4.51 -1.70
N LEU A 78 -5.04 4.82 -2.96
CA LEU A 78 -5.91 5.56 -3.87
C LEU A 78 -5.81 4.94 -5.25
N ASN A 79 -6.96 4.77 -5.89
CA ASN A 79 -7.03 4.48 -7.31
C ASN A 79 -7.97 5.47 -8.00
N LYS A 80 -7.91 5.55 -9.33
CA LYS A 80 -8.65 6.56 -10.11
C LYS A 80 -9.97 6.04 -10.67
N THR A 81 -10.53 5.00 -10.06
CA THR A 81 -11.85 4.48 -10.43
C THR A 81 -12.86 4.71 -9.31
N ASN A 82 -14.12 4.38 -9.56
CA ASN A 82 -15.17 4.46 -8.54
C ASN A 82 -15.14 3.28 -7.56
N ASP A 83 -14.35 2.24 -7.85
CA ASP A 83 -14.24 1.08 -6.99
C ASP A 83 -13.34 1.34 -5.79
N ILE A 84 -13.64 0.69 -4.67
CA ILE A 84 -12.72 0.60 -3.54
C ILE A 84 -11.91 -0.68 -3.75
N ILE A 85 -10.58 -0.54 -3.84
CA ILE A 85 -9.71 -1.68 -4.08
C ILE A 85 -9.01 -2.13 -2.81
N THR A 86 -8.59 -3.39 -2.81
CA THR A 86 -7.73 -3.94 -1.75
C THR A 86 -6.39 -4.32 -2.39
N PRO A 87 -5.32 -4.46 -1.59
CA PRO A 87 -4.01 -4.85 -2.13
C PRO A 87 -4.07 -6.17 -2.89
N CYS A 88 -3.34 -6.28 -3.99
CA CYS A 88 -3.21 -7.54 -4.70
C CYS A 88 -2.56 -8.58 -3.79
N PHE A 89 -2.68 -9.88 -4.15
CA PHE A 89 -2.19 -10.94 -3.25
C PHE A 89 -0.67 -10.93 -3.10
N ILE A 90 0.08 -10.46 -4.10
CA ILE A 90 1.53 -10.30 -3.96
C ILE A 90 1.84 -9.25 -2.88
N CYS A 91 1.12 -8.12 -2.90
CA CYS A 91 1.30 -7.09 -1.87
C CYS A 91 0.83 -7.57 -0.50
N ARG A 92 -0.26 -8.36 -0.44
CA ARG A 92 -0.71 -8.95 0.82
C ARG A 92 0.37 -9.83 1.44
N GLN A 93 1.10 -10.58 0.62
CA GLN A 93 2.21 -11.41 1.11
C GLN A 93 3.32 -10.53 1.70
N ALA A 94 3.69 -9.46 1.00
CA ALA A 94 4.70 -8.54 1.51
C ALA A 94 4.26 -7.87 2.82
N LEU A 95 2.99 -7.45 2.89
CA LEU A 95 2.42 -6.87 4.11
C LEU A 95 2.43 -7.88 5.26
N LEU A 96 2.09 -9.13 4.96
CA LEU A 96 2.05 -10.18 5.97
C LEU A 96 3.44 -10.44 6.58
N ASP A 97 4.48 -10.42 5.75
CA ASP A 97 5.84 -10.69 6.21
C ASP A 97 6.47 -9.49 6.92
N TYR A 98 6.14 -8.26 6.52
CA TYR A 98 6.83 -7.07 7.01
C TYR A 98 5.98 -6.13 7.85
N CYS A 99 4.70 -6.45 8.08
CA CYS A 99 3.82 -5.66 8.94
C CYS A 99 3.12 -6.56 9.95
N ASN A 100 2.59 -5.95 11.00
CA ASN A 100 1.78 -6.69 11.97
C ASN A 100 0.39 -6.95 11.39
N GLN A 101 -0.27 -8.00 11.86
CA GLN A 101 -1.58 -8.39 11.37
C GLN A 101 -2.70 -7.39 11.67
N ASP A 102 -2.45 -6.49 12.61
CA ASP A 102 -3.39 -5.42 12.96
C ASP A 102 -3.20 -4.15 12.12
N LEU A 103 -2.32 -4.20 11.11
CA LEU A 103 -2.13 -3.07 10.20
C LEU A 103 -3.47 -2.65 9.61
N GLU A 104 -3.75 -1.35 9.66
CA GLU A 104 -4.96 -0.79 9.03
C GLU A 104 -4.68 -0.45 7.58
N ILE A 105 -5.63 -0.78 6.72
CA ILE A 105 -5.57 -0.47 5.28
C ILE A 105 -6.78 0.39 4.97
N ILE A 106 -6.56 1.63 4.57
CA ILE A 106 -7.64 2.57 4.25
C ILE A 106 -7.56 2.89 2.76
N SER A 107 -8.58 2.44 2.03
CA SER A 107 -8.59 2.54 0.57
C SER A 107 -9.61 3.57 0.10
N TYR A 108 -9.15 4.49 -0.76
CA TYR A 108 -9.95 5.58 -1.32
C TYR A 108 -10.22 5.33 -2.79
N ASN A 109 -11.43 5.69 -3.24
CA ASN A 109 -11.73 5.76 -4.66
C ASN A 109 -11.51 7.19 -5.19
N ILE A 110 -11.81 7.40 -6.47
CA ILE A 110 -11.58 8.70 -7.12
C ILE A 110 -12.35 9.85 -6.48
N SER A 111 -13.52 9.56 -5.88
CA SER A 111 -14.36 10.56 -5.25
C SER A 111 -13.99 10.85 -3.79
N GLY A 112 -13.04 10.11 -3.22
CA GLY A 112 -12.66 10.28 -1.82
C GLY A 112 -13.47 9.42 -0.86
N GLU A 113 -14.38 8.60 -1.35
CA GLU A 113 -15.01 7.59 -0.53
C GLU A 113 -13.97 6.56 -0.11
N ASN A 114 -14.08 6.03 1.11
CA ASN A 114 -13.05 5.11 1.59
C ASN A 114 -13.64 4.04 2.48
N GLU A 115 -12.92 2.93 2.58
CA GLU A 115 -13.22 1.83 3.48
C GLU A 115 -11.95 1.40 4.19
N LYS A 116 -12.11 0.95 5.43
CA LYS A 116 -11.01 0.49 6.26
C LYS A 116 -11.05 -1.03 6.38
N TYR A 117 -9.89 -1.65 6.21
CA TYR A 117 -9.67 -3.08 6.36
C TYR A 117 -8.56 -3.31 7.37
N ILE A 118 -8.55 -4.49 7.97
CA ILE A 118 -7.45 -4.94 8.83
C ILE A 118 -6.72 -6.05 8.08
N LEU A 119 -5.40 -6.02 8.08
CA LEU A 119 -4.59 -6.94 7.28
C LEU A 119 -4.97 -8.41 7.50
N LYS A 120 -5.16 -8.83 8.74
CA LYS A 120 -5.47 -10.23 9.03
C LYS A 120 -6.76 -10.71 8.33
N ASP A 121 -7.71 -9.79 8.11
CA ASP A 121 -8.97 -10.15 7.45
C ASP A 121 -8.79 -10.34 5.94
N LEU A 122 -7.71 -9.79 5.38
CA LEU A 122 -7.39 -9.91 3.96
C LEU A 122 -6.39 -11.04 3.69
N THR A 123 -5.92 -11.72 4.73
CA THR A 123 -4.90 -12.77 4.60
C THR A 123 -5.29 -14.06 5.35
N PRO A 124 -6.52 -14.58 5.13
CA PRO A 124 -6.92 -15.83 5.77
C PRO A 124 -6.14 -17.00 5.17
N ASN A 125 -5.80 -17.98 6.03
CA ASN A 125 -5.15 -19.23 5.59
C ASN A 125 -3.88 -18.98 4.77
N SER A 126 -3.11 -17.98 5.16
CA SER A 126 -1.96 -17.53 4.38
C SER A 126 -0.74 -18.40 4.62
N PHE A 127 0.13 -18.46 3.61
CA PHE A 127 1.48 -18.95 3.75
C PHE A 127 2.35 -17.83 4.32
N GLY A 128 3.17 -18.11 5.31
CA GLY A 128 4.02 -17.09 5.92
C GLY A 128 5.34 -17.65 6.41
N GLU A 129 6.14 -16.80 7.03
CA GLU A 129 7.46 -17.18 7.53
C GLU A 129 7.41 -18.36 8.51
N GLU A 130 6.31 -18.53 9.23
CA GLU A 130 6.14 -19.64 10.16
C GLU A 130 6.24 -21.00 9.44
N ASN A 131 5.83 -21.04 8.18
CA ASN A 131 5.88 -22.28 7.38
C ASN A 131 7.30 -22.64 6.95
N LEU A 132 8.24 -21.71 7.09
CA LEU A 132 9.64 -21.91 6.68
C LEU A 132 10.56 -22.26 7.84
N LYS A 133 10.02 -22.37 9.04
CA LYS A 133 10.81 -22.72 10.25
C LYS A 133 10.97 -24.22 10.39
#